data_a170582a781a56221c8fb775db333a9d
#
_entry.id   a170582a781a56221c8fb775db333a9d
#
_cell.length_a   1.000
_cell.length_b   1.000
_cell.length_c   1.000
_cell.angle_alpha   90.00
_cell.angle_beta   90.00
_cell.angle_gamma   90.00
#
_symmetry.space_group_name_H-M   'P 1'
#
loop_
_entity.id
_entity.type
_entity.pdbx_description
1 polymer ?
#
loop_
_entity_poly.entity_id
_entity_poly.type
_entity_poly.pdbx_seq_one_letter_code
_entity_poly.pdbx_strand_id
1 'polypeptide(L)'
;MGSEMCIRDSRYLDSLQTTLPDLTPFQKSGGKLLHYHGESDNSVPPASSVHYWQSVRSIMYPEQTYSNEQSLKALEDWYQFYLVPGAAHCASNSLQPDGPYPEDNMNTMIDWVENGIKPTGLNATVSAGTYSGEVQKLCQWPTRPTWKNNAWKCVNDKASIDSWTYTFPAFKVPVY
;
A
#
# COMPACT_ATOMS: atom_id res chain seq x y z
N MET A 1 -28.66 -5.72 17.02
CA MET A 1 -28.21 -4.79 15.96
C MET A 1 -26.97 -5.27 15.19
N GLY A 2 -26.13 -6.17 15.73
CA GLY A 2 -24.95 -6.69 15.03
C GLY A 2 -25.21 -7.70 13.91
N SER A 3 -26.26 -8.49 14.01
CA SER A 3 -26.52 -9.60 13.05
C SER A 3 -27.05 -9.14 11.68
N GLU A 4 -27.83 -8.07 11.62
CA GLU A 4 -28.38 -7.58 10.34
C GLU A 4 -27.34 -6.88 9.45
N MET A 5 -26.37 -6.20 10.04
CA MET A 5 -25.26 -5.59 9.31
C MET A 5 -24.38 -6.68 8.68
N CYS A 6 -24.01 -7.71 9.43
CA CYS A 6 -23.20 -8.83 8.92
C CYS A 6 -23.89 -9.60 7.79
N ILE A 7 -25.21 -9.79 7.84
CA ILE A 7 -25.99 -10.47 6.79
C ILE A 7 -26.05 -9.61 5.51
N ARG A 8 -26.16 -8.29 5.62
CA ARG A 8 -26.11 -7.38 4.46
C ARG A 8 -24.73 -7.34 3.84
N ASP A 9 -23.68 -7.26 4.64
CA ASP A 9 -22.30 -7.25 4.18
C ASP A 9 -21.96 -8.54 3.44
N SER A 10 -22.43 -9.69 3.93
CA SER A 10 -22.24 -10.99 3.27
C SER A 10 -22.91 -11.08 1.89
N ARG A 11 -24.01 -10.35 1.66
CA ARG A 11 -24.72 -10.33 0.36
C ARG A 11 -23.93 -9.61 -0.73
N TYR A 12 -23.05 -8.69 -0.35
CA TYR A 12 -22.33 -7.81 -1.28
C TYR A 12 -20.82 -8.08 -1.28
N LEU A 13 -20.36 -9.13 -0.58
CA LEU A 13 -18.96 -9.52 -0.52
C LEU A 13 -18.35 -9.63 -1.94
N ASP A 14 -19.04 -10.29 -2.85
CA ASP A 14 -18.55 -10.52 -4.21
C ASP A 14 -18.55 -9.26 -5.10
N SER A 15 -19.33 -8.24 -4.74
CA SER A 15 -19.51 -7.04 -5.56
C SER A 15 -18.86 -5.79 -4.97
N LEU A 16 -18.64 -5.74 -3.65
CA LEU A 16 -18.13 -4.55 -2.95
C LEU A 16 -16.76 -4.74 -2.32
N GLN A 17 -16.27 -5.98 -2.19
CA GLN A 17 -14.94 -6.24 -1.64
C GLN A 17 -13.96 -6.65 -2.73
N THR A 18 -12.79 -6.02 -2.70
CA THR A 18 -11.65 -6.44 -3.52
C THR A 18 -10.93 -7.58 -2.80
N THR A 19 -11.34 -8.81 -3.09
CA THR A 19 -10.83 -10.02 -2.40
C THR A 19 -10.07 -10.97 -3.31
N LEU A 20 -9.93 -10.64 -4.60
CA LEU A 20 -9.24 -11.49 -5.58
C LEU A 20 -7.76 -11.13 -5.66
N PRO A 21 -6.85 -11.93 -5.07
CA PRO A 21 -5.42 -11.64 -5.08
C PRO A 21 -4.71 -12.14 -6.34
N ASP A 22 -5.35 -12.96 -7.18
CA ASP A 22 -4.80 -13.34 -8.48
C ASP A 22 -5.05 -12.24 -9.51
N LEU A 23 -4.05 -11.41 -9.74
CA LEU A 23 -4.06 -10.31 -10.69
C LEU A 23 -3.39 -10.68 -12.03
N THR A 24 -3.24 -11.97 -12.32
CA THR A 24 -2.61 -12.47 -13.55
C THR A 24 -3.21 -11.86 -14.83
N PRO A 25 -4.54 -11.75 -15.01
CA PRO A 25 -5.10 -11.14 -16.21
C PRO A 25 -4.70 -9.65 -16.35
N PHE A 26 -4.71 -8.91 -15.26
CA PHE A 26 -4.31 -7.50 -15.23
C PHE A 26 -2.82 -7.33 -15.56
N GLN A 27 -1.95 -8.10 -14.92
CA GLN A 27 -0.51 -8.07 -15.16
C GLN A 27 -0.18 -8.45 -16.61
N LYS A 28 -0.79 -9.51 -17.14
CA LYS A 28 -0.56 -9.98 -18.52
C LYS A 28 -1.02 -8.98 -19.59
N SER A 29 -2.00 -8.13 -19.28
CA SER A 29 -2.40 -7.03 -20.15
C SER A 29 -1.45 -5.83 -20.13
N GLY A 30 -0.36 -5.88 -19.35
CA GLY A 30 0.59 -4.79 -19.18
C GLY A 30 0.16 -3.75 -18.14
N GLY A 31 -0.88 -4.04 -17.34
CA GLY A 31 -1.41 -3.13 -16.32
C GLY A 31 -0.37 -2.75 -15.27
N LYS A 32 -0.47 -1.52 -14.80
CA LYS A 32 0.35 -0.96 -13.71
C LYS A 32 -0.55 -0.53 -12.56
N LEU A 33 -0.17 -0.88 -11.34
CA LEU A 33 -0.93 -0.57 -10.13
C LEU A 33 -0.07 0.26 -9.17
N LEU A 34 -0.49 1.51 -8.93
CA LEU A 34 0.04 2.37 -7.89
C LEU A 34 -0.97 2.42 -6.75
N HIS A 35 -0.63 1.81 -5.63
CA HIS A 35 -1.47 1.70 -4.45
C HIS A 35 -0.82 2.43 -3.28
N TYR A 36 -1.56 3.29 -2.61
CA TYR A 36 -1.10 3.90 -1.37
C TYR A 36 -2.22 3.95 -0.33
N HIS A 37 -1.85 3.94 0.96
CA HIS A 37 -2.78 3.94 2.07
C HIS A 37 -2.22 4.75 3.23
N GLY A 38 -3.04 5.62 3.83
CA GLY A 38 -2.67 6.40 5.00
C GLY A 38 -2.51 5.53 6.24
N GLU A 39 -1.39 5.62 6.94
CA GLU A 39 -1.15 4.81 8.16
C GLU A 39 -2.08 5.17 9.32
N SER A 40 -2.68 6.36 9.30
CA SER A 40 -3.63 6.84 10.31
C SER A 40 -5.08 6.82 9.80
N ASP A 41 -5.39 6.02 8.79
CA ASP A 41 -6.76 5.85 8.30
C ASP A 41 -7.63 5.20 9.38
N ASN A 42 -8.63 5.95 9.82
CA ASN A 42 -9.57 5.53 10.85
C ASN A 42 -10.86 4.89 10.29
N SER A 43 -11.03 4.90 8.98
CA SER A 43 -12.22 4.38 8.30
C SER A 43 -11.96 3.01 7.69
N VAL A 44 -10.82 2.85 7.03
CA VAL A 44 -10.38 1.57 6.44
C VAL A 44 -9.03 1.19 7.05
N PRO A 45 -8.92 0.08 7.77
CA PRO A 45 -7.66 -0.30 8.40
C PRO A 45 -6.54 -0.45 7.37
N PRO A 46 -5.43 0.31 7.46
CA PRO A 46 -4.33 0.25 6.49
C PRO A 46 -3.65 -1.13 6.44
N ALA A 47 -3.75 -1.89 7.51
CA ALA A 47 -3.33 -3.27 7.59
C ALA A 47 -4.02 -4.18 6.57
N SER A 48 -5.25 -3.86 6.14
CA SER A 48 -5.96 -4.61 5.10
C SER A 48 -5.26 -4.49 3.74
N SER A 49 -4.71 -3.32 3.42
CA SER A 49 -3.94 -3.11 2.20
C SER A 49 -2.59 -3.84 2.22
N VAL A 50 -1.91 -3.86 3.37
CA VAL A 50 -0.70 -4.67 3.54
C VAL A 50 -1.02 -6.15 3.33
N HIS A 51 -2.09 -6.63 3.93
CA HIS A 51 -2.53 -8.01 3.80
C HIS A 51 -2.92 -8.39 2.36
N TYR A 52 -3.62 -7.50 1.66
CA TYR A 52 -3.94 -7.67 0.25
C TYR A 52 -2.67 -7.78 -0.60
N TRP A 53 -1.72 -6.85 -0.43
CA TRP A 53 -0.44 -6.88 -1.12
C TRP A 53 0.33 -8.18 -0.87
N GLN A 54 0.36 -8.66 0.39
CA GLN A 54 0.99 -9.93 0.75
C GLN A 54 0.30 -11.12 0.06
N SER A 55 -1.03 -11.09 -0.01
CA SER A 55 -1.83 -12.13 -0.67
C SER A 55 -1.57 -12.19 -2.17
N VAL A 56 -1.54 -11.04 -2.84
CA VAL A 56 -1.19 -10.94 -4.26
C VAL A 56 0.22 -11.52 -4.49
N ARG A 57 1.18 -11.13 -3.66
CA ARG A 57 2.55 -11.61 -3.75
C ARG A 57 2.63 -13.13 -3.59
N SER A 58 1.98 -13.69 -2.58
CA SER A 58 2.04 -15.12 -2.29
C SER A 58 1.37 -15.99 -3.36
N ILE A 59 0.30 -15.49 -3.97
CA ILE A 59 -0.43 -16.20 -5.04
C ILE A 59 0.32 -16.12 -6.37
N MET A 60 0.80 -14.93 -6.74
CA MET A 60 1.43 -14.73 -8.05
C MET A 60 2.90 -15.15 -8.08
N TYR A 61 3.57 -15.10 -6.93
CA TYR A 61 5.00 -15.40 -6.78
C TYR A 61 5.24 -16.30 -5.55
N PRO A 62 4.78 -17.57 -5.59
CA PRO A 62 4.85 -18.46 -4.44
C PRO A 62 6.29 -18.81 -4.06
N GLU A 63 6.55 -18.94 -2.76
CA GLU A 63 7.88 -19.19 -2.17
C GLU A 63 8.54 -20.47 -2.66
N GLN A 64 7.75 -21.46 -3.11
CA GLN A 64 8.26 -22.69 -3.70
C GLN A 64 8.99 -22.48 -5.02
N THR A 65 8.73 -21.37 -5.69
CA THR A 65 9.27 -21.05 -7.02
C THR A 65 10.16 -19.81 -7.01
N TYR A 66 9.87 -18.86 -6.14
CA TYR A 66 10.55 -17.57 -6.07
C TYR A 66 11.21 -17.36 -4.71
N SER A 67 12.46 -16.90 -4.69
CA SER A 67 13.03 -16.34 -3.46
C SER A 67 12.30 -15.08 -3.03
N ASN A 68 12.49 -14.66 -1.78
CA ASN A 68 11.91 -13.43 -1.25
C ASN A 68 12.27 -12.20 -2.12
N GLU A 69 13.54 -12.09 -2.52
CA GLU A 69 14.01 -10.99 -3.37
C GLU A 69 13.42 -11.04 -4.78
N GLN A 70 13.37 -12.21 -5.39
CA GLN A 70 12.78 -12.40 -6.72
C GLN A 70 11.30 -12.05 -6.76
N SER A 71 10.54 -12.47 -5.76
CA SER A 71 9.10 -12.19 -5.67
C SER A 71 8.82 -10.69 -5.45
N LEU A 72 9.61 -10.02 -4.61
CA LEU A 72 9.52 -8.57 -4.42
C LEU A 72 9.79 -7.84 -5.73
N LYS A 73 10.91 -8.13 -6.39
CA LYS A 73 11.30 -7.50 -7.64
C LYS A 73 10.27 -7.72 -8.76
N ALA A 74 9.76 -8.95 -8.89
CA ALA A 74 8.76 -9.28 -9.91
C ALA A 74 7.43 -8.55 -9.66
N LEU A 75 7.04 -8.37 -8.39
CA LEU A 75 5.82 -7.65 -8.04
C LEU A 75 5.98 -6.14 -8.29
N GLU A 76 7.07 -5.54 -7.84
CA GLU A 76 7.29 -4.08 -7.97
C GLU A 76 7.41 -3.58 -9.41
N ASP A 77 7.62 -4.45 -10.39
CA ASP A 77 7.66 -4.09 -11.80
C ASP A 77 6.30 -3.67 -12.37
N TRP A 78 5.22 -3.99 -11.68
CA TRP A 78 3.86 -3.65 -12.12
C TRP A 78 2.91 -3.26 -10.98
N TYR A 79 3.21 -3.61 -9.71
CA TYR A 79 2.42 -3.26 -8.54
C TYR A 79 3.32 -2.64 -7.47
N GLN A 80 3.19 -1.35 -7.27
CA GLN A 80 3.88 -0.61 -6.23
C GLN A 80 2.91 -0.19 -5.13
N PHE A 81 3.28 -0.46 -3.89
CA PHE A 81 2.48 -0.13 -2.73
C PHE A 81 3.24 0.77 -1.76
N TYR A 82 2.55 1.77 -1.22
CA TYR A 82 3.11 2.77 -0.31
C TYR A 82 2.24 2.95 0.92
N LEU A 83 2.81 2.86 2.10
CA LEU A 83 2.19 3.37 3.33
C LEU A 83 2.57 4.83 3.51
N VAL A 84 1.57 5.68 3.76
CA VAL A 84 1.75 7.13 3.88
C VAL A 84 1.72 7.51 5.35
N PRO A 85 2.88 7.85 5.97
CA PRO A 85 2.95 8.15 7.39
C PRO A 85 2.04 9.32 7.76
N GLY A 86 1.23 9.13 8.80
CA GLY A 86 0.36 10.17 9.34
C GLY A 86 -0.89 10.51 8.51
N ALA A 87 -1.01 10.07 7.27
CA ALA A 87 -2.17 10.38 6.45
C ALA A 87 -3.45 9.67 6.94
N ALA A 88 -4.58 10.36 6.82
CA ALA A 88 -5.91 9.85 7.13
C ALA A 88 -6.56 9.17 5.91
N HIS A 89 -7.88 8.94 5.99
CA HIS A 89 -8.66 8.36 4.89
C HIS A 89 -8.68 9.28 3.67
N CYS A 90 -7.97 8.91 2.61
CA CYS A 90 -7.85 9.62 1.33
C CYS A 90 -7.43 11.11 1.44
N ALA A 91 -6.77 11.52 2.53
CA ALA A 91 -6.38 12.91 2.76
C ALA A 91 -5.21 13.04 3.73
N SER A 92 -4.63 14.24 3.80
CA SER A 92 -3.78 14.65 4.92
C SER A 92 -4.58 14.63 6.22
N ASN A 93 -3.89 14.46 7.36
CA ASN A 93 -4.51 14.38 8.67
C ASN A 93 -4.27 15.64 9.48
N SER A 94 -5.34 16.36 9.83
CA SER A 94 -5.25 17.60 10.63
C SER A 94 -4.70 17.37 12.05
N LEU A 95 -4.78 16.16 12.58
CA LEU A 95 -4.19 15.78 13.87
C LEU A 95 -2.70 15.42 13.76
N GLN A 96 -2.19 15.24 12.55
CA GLN A 96 -0.79 14.99 12.23
C GLN A 96 -0.36 15.92 11.07
N PRO A 97 -0.35 17.25 11.29
CA PRO A 97 -0.21 18.22 10.22
C PRO A 97 1.12 18.16 9.47
N ASP A 98 2.16 17.63 10.12
CA ASP A 98 3.49 17.41 9.53
C ASP A 98 3.60 16.10 8.70
N GLY A 99 2.49 15.37 8.56
CA GLY A 99 2.43 14.16 7.72
C GLY A 99 2.37 14.52 6.23
N PRO A 100 3.19 13.88 5.38
CA PRO A 100 3.17 14.09 3.94
C PRO A 100 1.96 13.42 3.29
N TYR A 101 1.50 13.96 2.15
CA TYR A 101 0.45 13.34 1.34
C TYR A 101 0.81 13.38 -0.15
N PRO A 102 0.65 12.26 -0.90
CA PRO A 102 1.01 12.22 -2.31
C PRO A 102 -0.06 12.90 -3.17
N GLU A 103 0.34 13.93 -3.92
CA GLU A 103 -0.58 14.75 -4.74
C GLU A 103 -0.39 14.55 -6.25
N ASP A 104 0.80 14.12 -6.68
CA ASP A 104 1.17 14.02 -8.11
C ASP A 104 1.12 12.57 -8.65
N ASN A 105 0.16 11.80 -8.19
CA ASN A 105 0.06 10.38 -8.52
C ASN A 105 -0.31 10.13 -9.98
N MET A 106 -1.10 11.01 -10.59
CA MET A 106 -1.53 10.87 -11.98
C MET A 106 -0.36 11.04 -12.95
N ASN A 107 0.49 12.06 -12.76
CA ASN A 107 1.68 12.23 -13.60
C ASN A 107 2.65 11.06 -13.42
N THR A 108 2.83 10.59 -12.19
CA THR A 108 3.63 9.38 -11.92
C THR A 108 3.11 8.15 -12.66
N MET A 109 1.79 7.97 -12.73
CA MET A 109 1.18 6.88 -13.49
C MET A 109 1.30 7.04 -15.00
N ILE A 110 1.13 8.25 -15.53
CA ILE A 110 1.32 8.56 -16.96
C ILE A 110 2.77 8.26 -17.35
N ASP A 111 3.74 8.72 -16.58
CA ASP A 111 5.16 8.44 -16.84
C ASP A 111 5.47 6.96 -16.83
N TRP A 112 4.88 6.22 -15.88
CA TRP A 112 5.10 4.79 -15.79
C TRP A 112 4.47 4.01 -16.95
N VAL A 113 3.23 4.33 -17.33
CA VAL A 113 2.48 3.60 -18.36
C VAL A 113 2.89 4.01 -19.77
N GLU A 114 2.98 5.32 -20.03
CA GLU A 114 3.20 5.85 -21.39
C GLU A 114 4.68 6.01 -21.75
N ASN A 115 5.50 6.40 -20.76
CA ASN A 115 6.93 6.67 -20.98
C ASN A 115 7.83 5.55 -20.47
N GLY A 116 7.29 4.52 -19.83
CA GLY A 116 8.06 3.40 -19.27
C GLY A 116 8.95 3.79 -18.08
N ILE A 117 8.71 4.95 -17.46
CA ILE A 117 9.50 5.46 -16.33
C ILE A 117 8.91 4.90 -15.03
N LYS A 118 9.42 3.74 -14.60
CA LYS A 118 9.01 3.12 -13.33
C LYS A 118 9.35 4.05 -12.14
N PRO A 119 8.38 4.37 -11.26
CA PRO A 119 8.68 5.20 -10.10
C PRO A 119 9.62 4.49 -9.12
N THR A 120 10.59 5.21 -8.59
CA THR A 120 11.54 4.74 -7.57
C THR A 120 11.14 5.16 -6.15
N GLY A 121 9.98 5.72 -6.01
CA GLY A 121 9.33 6.22 -4.80
C GLY A 121 8.25 7.22 -5.19
N LEU A 122 7.37 7.54 -4.29
CA LEU A 122 6.27 8.46 -4.50
C LEU A 122 6.56 9.76 -3.75
N ASN A 123 6.53 10.89 -4.44
CA ASN A 123 6.67 12.19 -3.79
C ASN A 123 5.38 12.56 -3.06
N ALA A 124 5.54 13.11 -1.86
CA ALA A 124 4.44 13.53 -1.01
C ALA A 124 4.77 14.88 -0.36
N THR A 125 3.82 15.80 -0.37
CA THR A 125 3.98 17.15 0.16
C THR A 125 3.39 17.25 1.57
N VAL A 126 4.11 17.91 2.47
CA VAL A 126 3.59 18.31 3.77
C VAL A 126 2.73 19.56 3.56
N SER A 127 1.42 19.45 3.71
CA SER A 127 0.49 20.55 3.39
C SER A 127 0.31 21.55 4.53
N ALA A 128 0.67 21.22 5.76
CA ALA A 128 0.50 22.05 6.95
C ALA A 128 1.58 21.74 7.99
N GLY A 129 1.53 22.40 9.16
CA GLY A 129 2.44 22.14 10.26
C GLY A 129 3.78 22.85 10.14
N THR A 130 4.76 22.34 10.89
CA THR A 130 6.12 22.91 10.98
C THR A 130 6.89 22.79 9.67
N TYR A 131 6.66 21.70 8.93
CA TYR A 131 7.37 21.36 7.70
C TYR A 131 6.54 21.62 6.44
N SER A 132 5.54 22.51 6.53
CA SER A 132 4.67 22.85 5.40
C SER A 132 5.47 23.28 4.17
N GLY A 133 5.16 22.68 3.03
CA GLY A 133 5.84 22.89 1.75
C GLY A 133 7.01 21.93 1.50
N GLU A 134 7.45 21.16 2.48
CA GLU A 134 8.48 20.14 2.24
C GLU A 134 7.93 18.98 1.40
N VAL A 135 8.75 18.52 0.48
CA VAL A 135 8.48 17.31 -0.31
C VAL A 135 9.30 16.16 0.24
N GLN A 136 8.62 15.11 0.64
CA GLN A 136 9.23 13.89 1.14
C GLN A 136 8.99 12.73 0.18
N LYS A 137 9.97 11.85 0.04
CA LYS A 137 9.84 10.65 -0.76
C LYS A 137 9.31 9.50 0.08
N LEU A 138 8.14 8.99 -0.26
CA LEU A 138 7.57 7.82 0.38
C LEU A 138 8.34 6.56 0.00
N CYS A 139 8.49 5.68 0.98
CA CYS A 139 9.15 4.40 0.79
C CYS A 139 8.18 3.37 0.22
N GLN A 140 8.60 2.72 -0.85
CA GLN A 140 7.86 1.58 -1.37
C GLN A 140 7.88 0.44 -0.34
N TRP A 141 6.70 -0.12 -0.06
CA TRP A 141 6.58 -1.30 0.79
C TRP A 141 7.33 -2.51 0.17
N PRO A 142 8.10 -3.29 0.98
CA PRO A 142 8.13 -3.31 2.44
C PRO A 142 9.19 -2.41 3.09
N THR A 143 9.89 -1.54 2.38
CA THR A 143 10.82 -0.63 3.03
C THR A 143 10.12 0.44 3.87
N ARG A 144 10.79 0.88 4.94
CA ARG A 144 10.25 1.85 5.90
C ARG A 144 11.13 3.10 5.98
N PRO A 145 10.53 4.29 6.16
CA PRO A 145 11.30 5.52 6.29
C PRO A 145 12.05 5.54 7.62
N THR A 146 13.32 5.86 7.57
CA THR A 146 14.18 6.03 8.74
C THR A 146 15.05 7.27 8.57
N TRP A 147 15.11 8.13 9.60
CA TRP A 147 15.97 9.28 9.61
C TRP A 147 17.42 8.86 9.94
N LYS A 148 18.33 9.01 8.98
CA LYS A 148 19.77 8.69 9.15
C LYS A 148 20.63 9.72 8.42
N ASN A 149 21.67 10.21 9.09
CA ASN A 149 22.63 11.15 8.51
C ASN A 149 21.95 12.39 7.90
N ASN A 150 21.04 13.02 8.63
CA ASN A 150 20.26 14.19 8.24
C ASN A 150 19.44 14.00 6.94
N ALA A 151 19.00 12.77 6.64
CA ALA A 151 18.13 12.49 5.51
C ALA A 151 17.19 11.32 5.81
N TRP A 152 16.01 11.35 5.20
CA TRP A 152 15.11 10.21 5.14
C TRP A 152 15.68 9.15 4.19
N LYS A 153 15.71 7.91 4.65
CA LYS A 153 16.13 6.75 3.87
C LYS A 153 15.12 5.63 4.01
N CYS A 154 14.86 4.95 2.90
CA CYS A 154 14.05 3.74 2.89
C CYS A 154 14.93 2.55 3.26
N VAL A 155 14.59 1.88 4.35
CA VAL A 155 15.35 0.73 4.87
C VAL A 155 14.44 -0.48 5.09
N ASN A 156 15.02 -1.66 4.98
CA ASN A 156 14.33 -2.88 5.37
C ASN A 156 14.42 -3.03 6.90
N ASP A 157 13.41 -2.49 7.60
CA ASP A 157 13.28 -2.59 9.05
C ASP A 157 12.35 -3.77 9.38
N LYS A 158 12.95 -4.91 9.71
CA LYS A 158 12.21 -6.14 9.99
C LYS A 158 11.18 -5.97 11.12
N ALA A 159 11.51 -5.28 12.19
CA ALA A 159 10.60 -5.09 13.32
C ALA A 159 9.36 -4.28 12.90
N SER A 160 9.58 -3.19 12.14
CA SER A 160 8.48 -2.39 11.61
C SER A 160 7.65 -3.17 10.58
N ILE A 161 8.29 -3.96 9.71
CA ILE A 161 7.58 -4.79 8.71
C ILE A 161 6.73 -5.85 9.41
N ASP A 162 7.29 -6.55 10.39
CA ASP A 162 6.60 -7.62 11.13
C ASP A 162 5.38 -7.07 11.90
N SER A 163 5.41 -5.81 12.35
CA SER A 163 4.27 -5.19 13.03
C SER A 163 3.04 -4.98 12.12
N TRP A 164 3.23 -5.03 10.81
CA TRP A 164 2.17 -4.94 9.80
C TRP A 164 1.80 -6.29 9.20
N THR A 165 2.49 -7.37 9.57
CA THR A 165 2.31 -8.71 9.01
C THR A 165 1.29 -9.50 9.83
N TYR A 166 0.29 -10.07 9.17
CA TYR A 166 -0.76 -10.88 9.79
C TYR A 166 -0.62 -12.33 9.39
N THR A 167 -0.88 -13.22 10.34
CA THR A 167 -0.74 -14.68 10.17
C THR A 167 -2.07 -15.39 9.88
N PHE A 168 -3.19 -14.67 9.83
CA PHE A 168 -4.48 -15.28 9.50
C PHE A 168 -4.67 -15.42 7.97
N PRO A 169 -5.49 -16.41 7.52
CA PRO A 169 -5.73 -16.62 6.09
C PRO A 169 -6.26 -15.37 5.40
N ALA A 170 -5.73 -15.08 4.20
CA ALA A 170 -6.17 -13.95 3.39
C ALA A 170 -7.70 -13.96 3.22
N PHE A 171 -8.34 -12.86 3.53
CA PHE A 171 -9.77 -12.60 3.25
C PHE A 171 -10.78 -13.65 3.71
N LYS A 172 -10.44 -14.53 4.64
CA LYS A 172 -11.46 -15.18 5.44
C LYS A 172 -11.92 -14.18 6.49
N VAL A 173 -12.90 -13.37 6.13
CA VAL A 173 -13.63 -12.59 7.12
C VAL A 173 -14.32 -13.59 8.03
N PRO A 174 -14.07 -13.58 9.34
CA PRO A 174 -14.86 -14.40 10.24
C PRO A 174 -16.32 -13.92 10.13
N VAL A 175 -17.14 -14.74 9.55
CA VAL A 175 -18.59 -14.55 9.57
C VAL A 175 -19.02 -15.04 10.94
N TYR A 176 -19.32 -14.12 11.86
CA TYR A 176 -19.85 -14.42 13.18
C TYR A 176 -21.33 -14.78 13.10
#